data_7e4ac129f7721a1e360b4e4d744a9e92
#
_entry.id   7e4ac129f7721a1e360b4e4d744a9e92
#
_cell.length_a   1.000
_cell.length_b   1.000
_cell.length_c   1.000
_cell.angle_alpha   90.00
_cell.angle_beta   90.00
_cell.angle_gamma   90.00
#
_symmetry.space_group_name_H-M   'P 1'
#
loop_
_entity.id
_entity.type
_entity.pdbx_description
1 polymer ?
#
loop_
_entity_poly.entity_id
_entity_poly.type
_entity_poly.pdbx_seq_one_letter_code
_entity_poly.pdbx_strand_id
1 'polypeptide(L)'
;MQADFAEVGTADFSEICLLVSVAGEARAKCILAMRAFPFFWDLSSLYNPSYRPADTGRSPEQPSLKFKYMTAAVIKSDTKSHEELVDEKIIKFYFITALIFLTTSMLAGILVALQLIRHNPFAGIEMFSPGRWRMVHTNAVAYGFLANGFLGCLHWAIPRLTLQPVASKKLSWFIYVAWQVVVGATAVGILFGEAQALEWGETPVWIDPLAQVGLLLVAINFMTPIARMKGPMYVSLWYFLAAFVWTFLTYAMGNFVPEYFVSGTSAGAVGGLFIHDLVGLFVTPLGWGLMYYFVPILLKRPIWSHGLSLVGFWGLAFFYPLQGIHHFLYTPIPMFLQYGAIVSTIAVELVVTTVIINFFGSIWGNAGVIRTNLPVRWFYTGMIYYFLTCLQCAFQVTLTFQKVIHFTDWVVGHAHMVMFGVFSMWIMGMMTYLFPRLLGRNWASRSLCEWHYWLSTLGLFVMAADLILLGLFQGWSWAALEPWDASVDFSFPFWVLRVIAGLAMFGGLLAFLANIWLTFRAVPVPTPVQAGGLFPT
;
A
#
# COMPACT_ATOMS: atom_id res chain seq x y z
N MET A 1 -32.16 4.09 -39.18
CA MET A 1 -32.58 2.72 -38.91
C MET A 1 -32.84 2.65 -37.43
N GLN A 2 -34.09 2.89 -37.05
CA GLN A 2 -34.61 2.65 -35.68
C GLN A 2 -34.88 1.16 -35.55
N ALA A 3 -34.40 0.54 -34.51
CA ALA A 3 -34.88 -0.75 -34.03
C ALA A 3 -34.70 -0.85 -32.51
N ASP A 4 -35.81 -0.79 -31.85
CA ASP A 4 -36.29 -1.44 -30.63
C ASP A 4 -35.29 -1.75 -29.49
N PHE A 5 -35.38 -0.94 -28.46
CA PHE A 5 -35.09 -1.30 -27.08
C PHE A 5 -36.41 -1.54 -26.35
N ALA A 6 -36.79 -2.79 -26.19
CA ALA A 6 -37.77 -3.22 -25.22
C ALA A 6 -37.42 -4.64 -24.73
N GLU A 7 -37.60 -4.84 -23.42
CA GLU A 7 -37.50 -6.07 -22.65
C GLU A 7 -36.12 -6.38 -22.01
N VAL A 8 -35.87 -5.74 -20.87
CA VAL A 8 -35.12 -6.36 -19.77
C VAL A 8 -36.13 -6.64 -18.66
N GLY A 9 -36.51 -7.91 -18.56
CA GLY A 9 -37.46 -8.42 -17.60
C GLY A 9 -36.96 -8.27 -16.16
N THR A 10 -37.86 -7.93 -15.28
CA THR A 10 -37.72 -7.92 -13.82
C THR A 10 -37.35 -9.33 -13.33
N ALA A 11 -36.14 -9.48 -12.78
CA ALA A 11 -35.74 -10.74 -12.13
C ALA A 11 -36.61 -10.97 -10.89
N ASP A 12 -37.24 -12.12 -10.84
CA ASP A 12 -38.16 -12.55 -9.78
C ASP A 12 -37.37 -12.90 -8.50
N PHE A 13 -37.81 -12.39 -7.36
CA PHE A 13 -37.22 -12.65 -6.05
C PHE A 13 -37.18 -14.13 -5.65
N SER A 14 -37.93 -14.97 -6.33
CA SER A 14 -37.95 -16.42 -6.13
C SER A 14 -36.65 -17.12 -6.57
N GLU A 15 -35.95 -16.62 -7.58
CA GLU A 15 -34.67 -17.17 -8.02
C GLU A 15 -33.53 -16.91 -7.04
N ILE A 16 -33.56 -15.79 -6.31
CA ILE A 16 -32.56 -15.47 -5.27
C ILE A 16 -32.70 -16.41 -4.07
N CYS A 17 -33.93 -16.80 -3.71
CA CYS A 17 -34.16 -17.78 -2.66
C CYS A 17 -33.70 -19.20 -3.05
N LEU A 18 -33.75 -19.54 -4.32
CA LEU A 18 -33.27 -20.85 -4.81
C LEU A 18 -31.74 -20.94 -4.77
N LEU A 19 -31.04 -19.86 -5.11
CA LEU A 19 -29.55 -19.77 -5.04
C LEU A 19 -29.05 -19.90 -3.60
N VAL A 20 -29.75 -19.37 -2.62
CA VAL A 20 -29.38 -19.50 -1.19
C VAL A 20 -29.58 -20.91 -0.67
N SER A 21 -30.62 -21.63 -1.17
CA SER A 21 -30.88 -23.03 -0.82
C SER A 21 -29.84 -23.99 -1.43
N VAL A 22 -29.44 -23.76 -2.69
CA VAL A 22 -28.41 -24.56 -3.37
C VAL A 22 -27.02 -24.34 -2.72
N ALA A 23 -26.73 -23.12 -2.21
CA ALA A 23 -25.49 -22.84 -1.46
C ALA A 23 -25.41 -23.63 -0.14
N GLY A 24 -26.52 -23.91 0.50
CA GLY A 24 -26.60 -24.74 1.71
C GLY A 24 -26.20 -26.20 1.48
N GLU A 25 -26.68 -26.81 0.39
CA GLU A 25 -26.31 -28.19 0.03
C GLU A 25 -24.90 -28.33 -0.52
N ALA A 26 -24.41 -27.33 -1.28
CA ALA A 26 -23.01 -27.26 -1.72
C ALA A 26 -22.05 -27.17 -0.55
N ARG A 27 -22.43 -26.46 0.52
CA ARG A 27 -21.65 -26.33 1.74
C ARG A 27 -21.47 -27.66 2.46
N ALA A 28 -22.53 -28.48 2.54
CA ALA A 28 -22.46 -29.80 3.14
C ALA A 28 -21.61 -30.79 2.32
N LYS A 29 -21.67 -30.73 1.00
CA LYS A 29 -20.85 -31.57 0.10
C LYS A 29 -19.37 -31.14 0.09
N CYS A 30 -19.07 -29.85 0.22
CA CYS A 30 -17.70 -29.34 0.32
C CYS A 30 -17.02 -29.74 1.64
N ILE A 31 -17.76 -29.76 2.76
CA ILE A 31 -17.25 -30.22 4.06
C ILE A 31 -16.96 -31.73 4.04
N LEU A 32 -17.74 -32.52 3.32
CA LEU A 32 -17.48 -33.96 3.16
C LEU A 32 -16.26 -34.24 2.25
N ALA A 33 -16.08 -33.47 1.19
CA ALA A 33 -14.93 -33.59 0.29
C ALA A 33 -13.59 -33.20 0.95
N MET A 34 -13.61 -32.24 1.87
CA MET A 34 -12.41 -31.83 2.62
C MET A 34 -11.93 -32.85 3.63
N ARG A 35 -12.76 -33.82 4.05
CA ARG A 35 -12.37 -34.93 4.93
C ARG A 35 -11.54 -36.02 4.23
N ALA A 36 -11.44 -36.00 2.92
CA ALA A 36 -10.70 -36.97 2.14
C ALA A 36 -9.20 -36.64 1.93
N PHE A 37 -8.72 -35.48 2.40
CA PHE A 37 -7.33 -35.07 2.30
C PHE A 37 -6.69 -34.99 3.69
N PRO A 38 -5.76 -35.89 4.05
CA PRO A 38 -5.19 -35.98 5.40
C PRO A 38 -4.13 -34.93 5.72
N PHE A 39 -3.99 -33.87 4.93
CA PHE A 39 -2.96 -32.83 5.10
C PHE A 39 -3.51 -31.46 5.56
N PHE A 40 -4.81 -31.34 5.83
CA PHE A 40 -5.36 -30.09 6.37
C PHE A 40 -5.60 -30.22 7.88
N TRP A 41 -5.00 -29.32 8.64
CA TRP A 41 -5.14 -29.14 10.06
C TRP A 41 -6.60 -29.22 10.53
N ASP A 42 -6.79 -29.88 11.65
CA ASP A 42 -8.08 -30.00 12.34
C ASP A 42 -8.71 -28.64 12.66
N LEU A 43 -9.61 -28.20 11.78
CA LEU A 43 -10.42 -26.99 11.96
C LEU A 43 -11.56 -27.18 12.97
N SER A 44 -11.72 -28.38 13.55
CA SER A 44 -12.77 -28.67 14.52
C SER A 44 -12.59 -27.92 15.84
N SER A 45 -11.35 -27.47 16.14
CA SER A 45 -11.05 -26.66 17.34
C SER A 45 -11.54 -25.20 17.24
N LEU A 46 -12.01 -24.75 16.08
CA LEU A 46 -12.53 -23.39 15.84
C LEU A 46 -14.05 -23.26 15.99
N TYR A 47 -14.76 -24.37 16.15
CA TYR A 47 -16.21 -24.38 16.29
C TYR A 47 -16.62 -24.70 17.72
N ASN A 48 -17.07 -23.68 18.47
CA ASN A 48 -17.72 -23.87 19.76
C ASN A 48 -19.25 -23.83 19.56
N PRO A 49 -19.96 -24.97 19.62
CA PRO A 49 -21.40 -25.03 19.37
C PRO A 49 -22.28 -24.44 20.48
N SER A 50 -21.69 -23.89 21.57
CA SER A 50 -22.43 -23.33 22.70
C SER A 50 -22.67 -21.82 22.63
N TYR A 51 -22.34 -21.13 21.51
CA TYR A 51 -22.66 -19.72 21.35
C TYR A 51 -24.14 -19.52 21.00
N ARG A 52 -24.98 -19.27 22.00
CA ARG A 52 -26.32 -18.68 21.82
C ARG A 52 -26.19 -17.16 21.95
N PRO A 53 -26.79 -16.35 21.07
CA PRO A 53 -26.84 -14.92 21.29
C PRO A 53 -27.62 -14.64 22.59
N ALA A 54 -26.95 -14.02 23.55
CA ALA A 54 -27.59 -13.62 24.78
C ALA A 54 -28.43 -12.37 24.58
N ASP A 55 -29.56 -12.37 25.23
CA ASP A 55 -30.55 -11.30 25.32
C ASP A 55 -29.93 -9.93 25.73
N THR A 56 -30.45 -8.89 25.16
CA THR A 56 -30.08 -7.50 25.39
C THR A 56 -30.26 -7.10 26.84
N GLY A 57 -29.14 -6.82 27.56
CA GLY A 57 -29.26 -6.24 28.88
C GLY A 57 -28.08 -6.26 29.84
N ARG A 58 -26.89 -6.75 29.46
CA ARG A 58 -25.70 -6.65 30.33
C ARG A 58 -24.44 -6.32 29.52
N SER A 59 -23.62 -5.42 30.07
CA SER A 59 -22.30 -5.09 29.53
C SER A 59 -21.46 -6.36 29.33
N PRO A 60 -20.68 -6.47 28.24
CA PRO A 60 -19.88 -7.66 27.99
C PRO A 60 -18.80 -7.80 29.06
N GLU A 61 -18.83 -8.94 29.79
CA GLU A 61 -17.76 -9.37 30.66
C GLU A 61 -16.46 -9.54 29.85
N GLN A 62 -15.35 -9.20 30.49
CA GLN A 62 -14.01 -9.15 29.94
C GLN A 62 -13.57 -10.50 29.32
N PRO A 63 -12.85 -10.48 28.18
CA PRO A 63 -12.35 -11.70 27.53
C PRO A 63 -11.38 -12.46 28.43
N SER A 64 -11.43 -13.78 28.29
CA SER A 64 -10.75 -14.78 29.10
C SER A 64 -9.26 -14.51 29.35
N LEU A 65 -8.76 -15.03 30.51
CA LEU A 65 -7.38 -14.90 31.00
C LEU A 65 -6.26 -15.09 29.96
N LYS A 66 -6.44 -15.90 28.92
CA LYS A 66 -5.41 -16.11 27.86
C LYS A 66 -5.10 -14.86 27.06
N PHE A 67 -6.08 -14.00 26.81
CA PHE A 67 -5.88 -12.73 26.09
C PHE A 67 -5.22 -11.67 26.99
N LYS A 68 -5.49 -11.74 28.30
CA LYS A 68 -4.84 -10.88 29.32
C LYS A 68 -3.33 -11.10 29.37
N TYR A 69 -2.85 -12.32 29.09
CA TYR A 69 -1.42 -12.62 29.05
C TYR A 69 -0.71 -12.13 27.81
N MET A 70 -1.36 -12.10 26.62
CA MET A 70 -0.75 -11.55 25.40
C MET A 70 -0.62 -10.03 25.44
N THR A 71 -1.66 -9.31 25.89
CA THR A 71 -1.60 -7.85 26.08
C THR A 71 -0.73 -7.45 27.27
N ALA A 72 -0.73 -8.21 28.36
CA ALA A 72 0.10 -7.93 29.54
C ALA A 72 1.58 -8.30 29.33
N ALA A 73 1.89 -9.32 28.52
CA ALA A 73 3.28 -9.66 28.17
C ALA A 73 3.91 -8.57 27.27
N VAL A 74 3.13 -7.97 26.37
CA VAL A 74 3.59 -6.83 25.54
C VAL A 74 3.71 -5.54 26.38
N ILE A 75 2.92 -5.40 27.48
CA ILE A 75 2.89 -4.18 28.32
C ILE A 75 3.78 -4.29 29.56
N LYS A 76 4.08 -5.50 30.06
CA LYS A 76 4.86 -5.74 31.29
C LYS A 76 6.27 -6.29 31.07
N SER A 77 6.71 -6.49 29.83
CA SER A 77 8.13 -6.76 29.63
C SER A 77 8.90 -5.47 29.87
N ASP A 78 9.88 -5.57 30.70
CA ASP A 78 10.80 -4.54 31.18
C ASP A 78 11.05 -3.48 30.08
N THR A 79 10.62 -2.24 30.28
CA THR A 79 10.75 -1.14 29.32
C THR A 79 12.21 -0.94 28.86
N LYS A 80 13.19 -1.26 29.70
CA LYS A 80 14.61 -1.23 29.35
C LYS A 80 15.01 -2.27 28.31
N SER A 81 14.45 -3.49 28.36
CA SER A 81 14.79 -4.54 27.40
C SER A 81 14.26 -4.26 26.00
N HIS A 82 13.16 -3.52 25.87
CA HIS A 82 12.61 -3.13 24.56
C HIS A 82 13.39 -1.99 23.89
N GLU A 83 13.88 -1.03 24.67
CA GLU A 83 14.72 0.06 24.17
C GLU A 83 16.09 -0.45 23.68
N GLU A 84 16.64 -1.49 24.31
CA GLU A 84 17.90 -2.10 23.88
C GLU A 84 17.81 -2.88 22.56
N LEU A 85 16.63 -3.42 22.23
CA LEU A 85 16.42 -4.23 21.01
C LEU A 85 16.31 -3.38 19.73
N VAL A 86 15.88 -2.13 19.85
CA VAL A 86 15.58 -1.25 18.72
C VAL A 86 16.70 -0.24 18.50
N ASP A 87 17.23 -0.17 17.29
CA ASP A 87 18.16 0.89 16.88
C ASP A 87 17.37 2.11 16.39
N GLU A 88 17.04 3.04 17.30
CA GLU A 88 16.30 4.25 16.95
C GLU A 88 17.06 5.16 15.98
N LYS A 89 18.41 5.09 15.97
CA LYS A 89 19.22 5.91 15.10
C LYS A 89 18.95 5.57 13.63
N ILE A 90 18.95 4.28 13.27
CA ILE A 90 18.73 3.87 11.89
C ILE A 90 17.31 4.20 11.44
N ILE A 91 16.31 4.13 12.33
CA ILE A 91 14.92 4.52 12.01
C ILE A 91 14.85 6.01 11.63
N LYS A 92 15.52 6.87 12.40
CA LYS A 92 15.61 8.32 12.09
C LYS A 92 16.21 8.55 10.71
N PHE A 93 17.28 7.83 10.37
CA PHE A 93 17.93 7.95 9.07
C PHE A 93 17.00 7.49 7.93
N TYR A 94 16.35 6.35 8.07
CA TYR A 94 15.36 5.89 7.08
C TYR A 94 14.23 6.92 6.89
N PHE A 95 13.68 7.49 7.94
CA PHE A 95 12.58 8.46 7.84
C PHE A 95 13.03 9.79 7.22
N ILE A 96 14.23 10.29 7.57
CA ILE A 96 14.76 11.50 6.95
C ILE A 96 14.98 11.26 5.46
N THR A 97 15.57 10.14 5.09
CA THR A 97 15.83 9.82 3.68
C THR A 97 14.51 9.58 2.92
N ALA A 98 13.52 8.92 3.53
CA ALA A 98 12.18 8.80 2.96
C ALA A 98 11.59 10.19 2.63
N LEU A 99 11.69 11.14 3.54
CA LEU A 99 11.20 12.51 3.31
C LEU A 99 11.98 13.27 2.24
N ILE A 100 13.29 13.04 2.13
CA ILE A 100 14.10 13.60 1.03
C ILE A 100 13.59 13.05 -0.31
N PHE A 101 13.40 11.73 -0.43
CA PHE A 101 12.89 11.14 -1.65
C PHE A 101 11.45 11.55 -1.96
N LEU A 102 10.59 11.69 -0.95
CA LEU A 102 9.24 12.20 -1.15
C LEU A 102 9.28 13.63 -1.70
N THR A 103 10.15 14.50 -1.15
CA THR A 103 10.33 15.87 -1.64
C THR A 103 10.80 15.85 -3.10
N THR A 104 11.80 15.04 -3.42
CA THR A 104 12.31 14.88 -4.80
C THR A 104 11.23 14.36 -5.74
N SER A 105 10.49 13.32 -5.33
CA SER A 105 9.41 12.74 -6.12
C SER A 105 8.29 13.75 -6.39
N MET A 106 7.86 14.51 -5.38
CA MET A 106 6.81 15.51 -5.56
C MET A 106 7.26 16.66 -6.47
N LEU A 107 8.49 17.11 -6.35
CA LEU A 107 9.07 18.12 -7.27
C LEU A 107 9.15 17.59 -8.71
N ALA A 108 9.56 16.33 -8.90
CA ALA A 108 9.55 15.66 -10.19
C ALA A 108 8.14 15.57 -10.78
N GLY A 109 7.14 15.19 -9.97
CA GLY A 109 5.73 15.14 -10.38
C GLY A 109 5.18 16.50 -10.76
N ILE A 110 5.51 17.58 -10.02
CA ILE A 110 5.14 18.95 -10.35
C ILE A 110 5.79 19.38 -11.68
N LEU A 111 7.07 19.07 -11.88
CA LEU A 111 7.75 19.38 -13.14
C LEU A 111 7.05 18.70 -14.34
N VAL A 112 6.73 17.41 -14.24
CA VAL A 112 5.98 16.68 -15.29
C VAL A 112 4.60 17.29 -15.51
N ALA A 113 3.89 17.66 -14.45
CA ALA A 113 2.59 18.32 -14.56
C ALA A 113 2.67 19.70 -15.21
N LEU A 114 3.71 20.49 -14.95
CA LEU A 114 3.98 21.75 -15.65
C LEU A 114 4.25 21.54 -17.14
N GLN A 115 4.99 20.48 -17.49
CA GLN A 115 5.27 20.15 -18.89
C GLN A 115 3.99 19.79 -19.67
N LEU A 116 3.01 19.13 -19.03
CA LEU A 116 1.71 18.85 -19.64
C LEU A 116 0.93 20.13 -20.00
N ILE A 117 1.03 21.17 -19.19
CA ILE A 117 0.43 22.48 -19.48
C ILE A 117 1.33 23.37 -20.36
N ARG A 118 2.22 22.75 -21.13
CA ARG A 118 3.14 23.41 -22.08
C ARG A 118 4.12 24.39 -21.40
N HIS A 119 4.32 24.30 -20.11
CA HIS A 119 5.31 25.09 -19.36
C HIS A 119 6.51 24.22 -19.00
N ASN A 120 7.54 24.24 -19.84
CA ASN A 120 8.78 23.48 -19.58
C ASN A 120 9.92 24.45 -19.25
N PRO A 121 10.25 24.66 -17.95
CA PRO A 121 11.33 25.58 -17.56
C PRO A 121 12.72 25.12 -18.01
N PHE A 122 12.87 23.85 -18.40
CA PHE A 122 14.13 23.23 -18.85
C PHE A 122 14.05 22.75 -20.31
N ALA A 123 13.27 23.43 -21.15
CA ALA A 123 13.12 23.09 -22.57
C ALA A 123 14.50 23.04 -23.26
N GLY A 124 14.71 22.02 -24.08
CA GLY A 124 15.96 21.80 -24.81
C GLY A 124 17.04 21.03 -24.04
N ILE A 125 16.86 20.75 -22.76
CA ILE A 125 17.76 19.91 -21.98
C ILE A 125 17.16 18.50 -21.89
N GLU A 126 17.75 17.54 -22.60
CA GLU A 126 17.23 16.17 -22.71
C GLU A 126 17.05 15.46 -21.36
N MET A 127 17.97 15.68 -20.42
CA MET A 127 17.90 15.17 -19.05
C MET A 127 16.60 15.55 -18.34
N PHE A 128 15.95 16.66 -18.73
CA PHE A 128 14.68 17.12 -18.16
C PHE A 128 13.46 16.78 -19.03
N SER A 129 13.59 15.80 -19.93
CA SER A 129 12.44 15.31 -20.70
C SER A 129 11.34 14.72 -19.79
N PRO A 130 10.05 14.87 -20.17
CA PRO A 130 8.92 14.40 -19.37
C PRO A 130 9.00 12.90 -19.04
N GLY A 131 9.43 12.07 -20.00
CA GLY A 131 9.56 10.63 -19.81
C GLY A 131 10.56 10.27 -18.72
N ARG A 132 11.76 10.86 -18.71
CA ARG A 132 12.79 10.61 -17.70
C ARG A 132 12.33 11.06 -16.32
N TRP A 133 11.75 12.25 -16.19
CA TRP A 133 11.28 12.74 -14.91
C TRP A 133 10.05 12.01 -14.39
N ARG A 134 9.18 11.46 -15.27
CA ARG A 134 8.12 10.55 -14.86
C ARG A 134 8.70 9.29 -14.19
N MET A 135 9.70 8.66 -14.80
CA MET A 135 10.36 7.49 -14.23
C MET A 135 11.07 7.82 -12.90
N VAL A 136 11.75 8.97 -12.81
CA VAL A 136 12.35 9.43 -11.55
C VAL A 136 11.27 9.65 -10.47
N HIS A 137 10.12 10.25 -10.83
CA HIS A 137 8.99 10.43 -9.92
C HIS A 137 8.50 9.09 -9.35
N THR A 138 8.23 8.12 -10.21
CA THR A 138 7.69 6.81 -9.80
C THR A 138 8.67 6.00 -8.97
N ASN A 139 9.95 5.92 -9.36
CA ASN A 139 10.99 5.22 -8.61
C ASN A 139 11.29 5.90 -7.25
N ALA A 140 11.32 7.22 -7.22
CA ALA A 140 11.54 7.95 -5.98
C ALA A 140 10.38 7.76 -4.97
N VAL A 141 9.13 7.62 -5.42
CA VAL A 141 8.02 7.32 -4.51
C VAL A 141 8.06 5.87 -4.03
N ALA A 142 8.27 4.88 -4.93
CA ALA A 142 8.21 3.47 -4.56
C ALA A 142 9.41 3.04 -3.73
N TYR A 143 10.61 3.21 -4.26
CA TYR A 143 11.84 2.72 -3.63
C TYR A 143 12.52 3.76 -2.73
N GLY A 144 12.34 5.04 -3.05
CA GLY A 144 12.88 6.13 -2.25
C GLY A 144 12.04 6.41 -1.01
N PHE A 145 10.76 6.69 -1.17
CA PHE A 145 9.89 7.09 -0.05
C PHE A 145 9.24 5.88 0.65
N LEU A 146 8.43 5.09 -0.04
CA LEU A 146 7.66 4.02 0.59
C LEU A 146 8.57 2.95 1.19
N ALA A 147 9.56 2.48 0.43
CA ALA A 147 10.49 1.46 0.92
C ALA A 147 11.30 1.93 2.14
N ASN A 148 11.86 3.15 2.12
CA ASN A 148 12.56 3.70 3.29
C ASN A 148 11.61 3.87 4.48
N GLY A 149 10.38 4.34 4.26
CA GLY A 149 9.35 4.44 5.29
C GLY A 149 9.03 3.08 5.92
N PHE A 150 8.82 2.06 5.10
CA PHE A 150 8.57 0.69 5.56
C PHE A 150 9.78 0.10 6.30
N LEU A 151 10.99 0.21 5.74
CA LEU A 151 12.20 -0.31 6.39
C LEU A 151 12.45 0.35 7.75
N GLY A 152 12.21 1.65 7.87
CA GLY A 152 12.24 2.34 9.15
C GLY A 152 11.21 1.78 10.15
N CYS A 153 9.97 1.58 9.70
CA CYS A 153 8.91 0.99 10.53
C CYS A 153 9.18 -0.47 10.91
N LEU A 154 9.80 -1.28 10.01
CA LEU A 154 10.18 -2.67 10.30
C LEU A 154 11.26 -2.75 11.38
N HIS A 155 12.25 -1.84 11.39
CA HIS A 155 13.24 -1.74 12.48
C HIS A 155 12.59 -1.40 13.83
N TRP A 156 11.42 -0.77 13.82
CA TRP A 156 10.63 -0.52 15.02
C TRP A 156 9.75 -1.72 15.40
N ALA A 157 9.03 -2.31 14.45
CA ALA A 157 7.96 -3.28 14.70
C ALA A 157 8.48 -4.71 14.95
N ILE A 158 9.41 -5.19 14.10
CA ILE A 158 9.86 -6.59 14.16
C ILE A 158 10.55 -6.91 15.51
N PRO A 159 11.52 -6.12 16.00
CA PRO A 159 12.14 -6.41 17.31
C PRO A 159 11.12 -6.41 18.46
N ARG A 160 10.09 -5.57 18.39
CA ARG A 160 9.04 -5.51 19.43
C ARG A 160 8.07 -6.69 19.36
N LEU A 161 7.76 -7.17 18.16
CA LEU A 161 6.88 -8.34 17.99
C LEU A 161 7.58 -9.65 18.34
N THR A 162 8.87 -9.76 18.02
CA THR A 162 9.64 -11.00 18.18
C THR A 162 10.38 -11.08 19.50
N LEU A 163 10.57 -9.96 20.20
CA LEU A 163 11.48 -9.82 21.36
C LEU A 163 12.91 -10.25 21.03
N GLN A 164 13.31 -10.10 19.77
CA GLN A 164 14.63 -10.45 19.24
C GLN A 164 15.20 -9.26 18.47
N PRO A 165 16.51 -8.98 18.58
CA PRO A 165 17.15 -7.97 17.75
C PRO A 165 17.16 -8.41 16.28
N VAL A 166 17.29 -7.47 15.34
CA VAL A 166 17.61 -7.77 13.95
C VAL A 166 18.88 -8.62 13.85
N ALA A 167 19.09 -9.32 12.73
CA ALA A 167 20.23 -10.25 12.58
C ALA A 167 21.56 -9.58 12.93
N SER A 168 21.78 -8.34 12.47
CA SER A 168 22.98 -7.56 12.78
C SER A 168 22.74 -6.07 12.59
N LYS A 169 23.12 -5.25 13.58
CA LYS A 169 23.11 -3.77 13.46
C LYS A 169 24.06 -3.28 12.35
N LYS A 170 25.22 -3.95 12.17
CA LYS A 170 26.16 -3.62 11.08
C LYS A 170 25.56 -3.91 9.72
N LEU A 171 24.85 -5.04 9.57
CA LEU A 171 24.15 -5.40 8.36
C LEU A 171 23.02 -4.39 8.06
N SER A 172 22.26 -3.97 9.07
CA SER A 172 21.22 -2.95 8.92
C SER A 172 21.77 -1.64 8.34
N TRP A 173 22.91 -1.15 8.86
CA TRP A 173 23.55 0.06 8.34
C TRP A 173 24.14 -0.13 6.94
N PHE A 174 24.70 -1.31 6.64
CA PHE A 174 25.13 -1.64 5.29
C PHE A 174 23.96 -1.62 4.30
N ILE A 175 22.85 -2.28 4.64
CA ILE A 175 21.62 -2.28 3.83
C ILE A 175 21.12 -0.85 3.63
N TYR A 176 21.09 -0.04 4.70
CA TYR A 176 20.67 1.36 4.58
C TYR A 176 21.49 2.10 3.52
N VAL A 177 22.83 2.06 3.61
CA VAL A 177 23.69 2.77 2.67
C VAL A 177 23.55 2.20 1.25
N ALA A 178 23.59 0.86 1.10
CA ALA A 178 23.46 0.19 -0.19
C ALA A 178 22.12 0.53 -0.87
N TRP A 179 21.02 0.59 -0.10
CA TRP A 179 19.70 0.96 -0.62
C TRP A 179 19.71 2.37 -1.21
N GLN A 180 20.28 3.35 -0.49
CA GLN A 180 20.34 4.73 -0.98
C GLN A 180 21.23 4.85 -2.23
N VAL A 181 22.32 4.08 -2.29
CA VAL A 181 23.20 4.04 -3.46
C VAL A 181 22.46 3.46 -4.67
N VAL A 182 21.75 2.35 -4.51
CA VAL A 182 20.97 1.71 -5.61
C VAL A 182 19.90 2.65 -6.12
N VAL A 183 19.08 3.23 -5.24
CA VAL A 183 18.00 4.15 -5.63
C VAL A 183 18.57 5.42 -6.29
N GLY A 184 19.64 5.97 -5.73
CA GLY A 184 20.31 7.15 -6.30
C GLY A 184 20.92 6.85 -7.68
N ALA A 185 21.63 5.73 -7.82
CA ALA A 185 22.20 5.31 -9.09
C ALA A 185 21.12 5.02 -10.15
N THR A 186 19.99 4.44 -9.75
CA THR A 186 18.83 4.25 -10.63
C THR A 186 18.33 5.59 -11.16
N ALA A 187 18.12 6.58 -10.28
CA ALA A 187 17.67 7.91 -10.71
C ALA A 187 18.66 8.58 -11.67
N VAL A 188 19.97 8.48 -11.39
CA VAL A 188 21.02 9.00 -12.27
C VAL A 188 21.02 8.27 -13.62
N GLY A 189 20.97 6.93 -13.64
CA GLY A 189 20.91 6.14 -14.87
C GLY A 189 19.70 6.51 -15.74
N ILE A 190 18.51 6.66 -15.14
CA ILE A 190 17.30 7.13 -15.83
C ILE A 190 17.55 8.51 -16.49
N LEU A 191 18.13 9.45 -15.77
CA LEU A 191 18.40 10.79 -16.30
C LEU A 191 19.43 10.78 -17.43
N PHE A 192 20.35 9.82 -17.46
CA PHE A 192 21.30 9.63 -18.57
C PHE A 192 20.78 8.73 -19.69
N GLY A 193 19.57 8.16 -19.56
CA GLY A 193 18.92 7.40 -20.63
C GLY A 193 19.20 5.89 -20.59
N GLU A 194 19.70 5.36 -19.48
CA GLU A 194 19.98 3.93 -19.28
C GLU A 194 18.80 3.15 -18.69
N ALA A 195 17.58 3.71 -18.74
CA ALA A 195 16.40 3.07 -18.18
C ALA A 195 15.99 1.82 -18.96
N GLN A 196 15.61 0.76 -18.26
CA GLN A 196 14.95 -0.40 -18.87
C GLN A 196 13.51 -0.08 -19.27
N ALA A 197 12.98 -0.81 -20.25
CA ALA A 197 11.60 -0.68 -20.72
C ALA A 197 10.64 -1.50 -19.82
N LEU A 198 10.75 -1.36 -18.52
CA LEU A 198 9.95 -2.05 -17.53
C LEU A 198 9.43 -1.04 -16.50
N GLU A 199 8.14 -0.77 -16.47
CA GLU A 199 7.55 0.18 -15.51
C GLU A 199 7.78 -0.30 -14.08
N TRP A 200 8.22 0.59 -13.18
CA TRP A 200 8.70 0.31 -11.82
C TRP A 200 10.00 -0.50 -11.75
N GLY A 201 10.55 -0.95 -12.85
CA GLY A 201 11.82 -1.64 -13.00
C GLY A 201 12.76 -0.94 -13.96
N GLU A 202 12.67 0.40 -14.05
CA GLU A 202 13.51 1.21 -14.94
C GLU A 202 14.98 1.29 -14.51
N THR A 203 15.35 0.56 -13.46
CA THR A 203 16.72 0.44 -12.98
C THR A 203 17.67 -0.04 -14.11
N PRO A 204 18.81 0.61 -14.34
CA PRO A 204 19.79 0.11 -15.31
C PRO A 204 20.18 -1.35 -15.06
N VAL A 205 20.27 -2.15 -16.12
CA VAL A 205 20.50 -3.61 -16.05
C VAL A 205 21.70 -4.01 -15.16
N TRP A 206 22.77 -3.21 -15.18
CA TRP A 206 23.96 -3.50 -14.38
C TRP A 206 23.75 -3.28 -12.85
N ILE A 207 22.70 -2.55 -12.44
CA ILE A 207 22.34 -2.36 -11.03
C ILE A 207 21.47 -3.50 -10.50
N ASP A 208 20.69 -4.18 -11.34
CA ASP A 208 19.74 -5.22 -10.91
C ASP A 208 20.36 -6.34 -10.07
N PRO A 209 21.55 -6.87 -10.40
CA PRO A 209 22.19 -7.88 -9.53
C PRO A 209 22.50 -7.34 -8.13
N LEU A 210 22.87 -6.06 -8.01
CA LEU A 210 23.14 -5.43 -6.71
C LEU A 210 21.86 -5.24 -5.91
N ALA A 211 20.78 -4.82 -6.59
CA ALA A 211 19.46 -4.70 -5.98
C ALA A 211 18.94 -6.06 -5.49
N GLN A 212 19.08 -7.10 -6.31
CA GLN A 212 18.66 -8.47 -5.96
C GLN A 212 19.43 -9.00 -4.72
N VAL A 213 20.74 -8.80 -4.66
CA VAL A 213 21.54 -9.14 -3.48
C VAL A 213 21.10 -8.31 -2.27
N GLY A 214 20.82 -7.02 -2.47
CA GLY A 214 20.29 -6.14 -1.44
C GLY A 214 18.97 -6.65 -0.84
N LEU A 215 18.04 -7.10 -1.66
CA LEU A 215 16.77 -7.69 -1.20
C LEU A 215 17.00 -8.99 -0.40
N LEU A 216 17.93 -9.82 -0.81
CA LEU A 216 18.31 -11.02 -0.04
C LEU A 216 18.87 -10.63 1.34
N LEU A 217 19.71 -9.61 1.42
CA LEU A 217 20.27 -9.14 2.69
C LEU A 217 19.18 -8.54 3.60
N VAL A 218 18.21 -7.81 3.05
CA VAL A 218 17.02 -7.34 3.77
C VAL A 218 16.26 -8.52 4.35
N ALA A 219 15.98 -9.55 3.53
CA ALA A 219 15.29 -10.75 3.99
C ALA A 219 16.06 -11.43 5.14
N ILE A 220 17.36 -11.67 4.99
CA ILE A 220 18.19 -12.27 6.05
C ILE A 220 18.13 -11.45 7.34
N ASN A 221 18.24 -10.12 7.24
CA ASN A 221 18.28 -9.24 8.41
C ASN A 221 16.98 -9.26 9.23
N PHE A 222 15.83 -9.30 8.55
CA PHE A 222 14.52 -9.22 9.20
C PHE A 222 13.85 -10.57 9.44
N MET A 223 14.15 -11.62 8.67
CA MET A 223 13.62 -12.95 8.90
C MET A 223 14.32 -13.65 10.08
N THR A 224 15.59 -13.35 10.33
CA THR A 224 16.35 -13.93 11.43
C THR A 224 15.68 -13.75 12.81
N PRO A 225 15.25 -12.54 13.24
CA PRO A 225 14.54 -12.39 14.51
C PRO A 225 13.21 -13.15 14.53
N ILE A 226 12.51 -13.26 13.41
CA ILE A 226 11.26 -14.02 13.33
C ILE A 226 11.54 -15.52 13.50
N ALA A 227 12.59 -16.04 12.88
CA ALA A 227 13.00 -17.44 13.03
C ALA A 227 13.48 -17.79 14.47
N ARG A 228 13.98 -16.81 15.22
CA ARG A 228 14.46 -16.98 16.59
C ARG A 228 13.38 -16.76 17.66
N MET A 229 12.24 -16.19 17.29
CA MET A 229 11.18 -15.90 18.25
C MET A 229 10.61 -17.18 18.87
N LYS A 230 10.08 -17.04 20.09
CA LYS A 230 9.34 -18.10 20.79
C LYS A 230 7.86 -17.72 20.89
N GLY A 231 7.00 -18.68 20.65
CA GLY A 231 5.54 -18.49 20.72
C GLY A 231 4.87 -18.27 19.36
N PRO A 232 3.57 -18.00 19.34
CA PRO A 232 2.81 -17.85 18.10
C PRO A 232 3.14 -16.55 17.39
N MET A 233 3.21 -16.61 16.06
CA MET A 233 3.40 -15.43 15.22
C MET A 233 2.11 -14.61 15.14
N TYR A 234 2.22 -13.31 15.43
CA TYR A 234 1.17 -12.35 15.15
C TYR A 234 1.06 -12.10 13.64
N VAL A 235 -0.15 -11.81 13.15
CA VAL A 235 -0.44 -11.69 11.70
C VAL A 235 0.50 -10.74 10.95
N SER A 236 0.94 -9.65 11.56
CA SER A 236 1.92 -8.74 10.94
C SER A 236 3.20 -9.45 10.50
N LEU A 237 3.68 -10.41 11.29
CA LEU A 237 4.89 -11.17 10.96
C LEU A 237 4.69 -12.11 9.76
N TRP A 238 3.47 -12.63 9.56
CA TRP A 238 3.13 -13.39 8.35
C TRP A 238 3.26 -12.53 7.10
N TYR A 239 2.69 -11.32 7.14
CA TYR A 239 2.80 -10.38 6.02
C TYR A 239 4.24 -9.93 5.77
N PHE A 240 5.05 -9.70 6.80
CA PHE A 240 6.45 -9.32 6.64
C PHE A 240 7.29 -10.45 6.04
N LEU A 241 7.14 -11.69 6.52
CA LEU A 241 7.82 -12.86 5.95
C LEU A 241 7.49 -13.03 4.47
N ALA A 242 6.20 -12.97 4.16
CA ALA A 242 5.73 -13.06 2.79
C ALA A 242 6.30 -11.94 1.91
N ALA A 243 6.25 -10.69 2.38
CA ALA A 243 6.82 -9.55 1.64
C ALA A 243 8.30 -9.76 1.28
N PHE A 244 9.12 -10.26 2.20
CA PHE A 244 10.55 -10.48 1.92
C PHE A 244 10.76 -11.56 0.86
N VAL A 245 10.02 -12.67 0.91
CA VAL A 245 10.11 -13.75 -0.08
C VAL A 245 9.54 -13.30 -1.41
N TRP A 246 8.34 -12.73 -1.40
CA TRP A 246 7.64 -12.34 -2.62
C TRP A 246 8.37 -11.22 -3.36
N THR A 247 8.85 -10.20 -2.66
CA THR A 247 9.61 -9.10 -3.30
C THR A 247 10.88 -9.62 -3.97
N PHE A 248 11.60 -10.52 -3.30
CA PHE A 248 12.80 -11.13 -3.88
C PHE A 248 12.49 -11.90 -5.18
N LEU A 249 11.42 -12.69 -5.19
CA LEU A 249 11.00 -13.46 -6.35
C LEU A 249 10.43 -12.58 -7.46
N THR A 250 9.59 -11.61 -7.11
CA THR A 250 9.00 -10.67 -8.06
C THR A 250 10.08 -9.83 -8.76
N TYR A 251 11.07 -9.34 -8.00
CA TYR A 251 12.18 -8.58 -8.58
C TYR A 251 13.01 -9.45 -9.55
N ALA A 252 13.31 -10.67 -9.14
CA ALA A 252 14.02 -11.62 -10.01
C ALA A 252 13.21 -11.92 -11.29
N MET A 253 11.91 -12.15 -11.17
CA MET A 253 11.03 -12.41 -12.31
C MET A 253 11.00 -11.22 -13.27
N GLY A 254 10.78 -10.01 -12.76
CA GLY A 254 10.56 -8.83 -13.61
C GLY A 254 11.82 -8.33 -14.29
N ASN A 255 12.96 -8.32 -13.60
CA ASN A 255 14.19 -7.71 -14.12
C ASN A 255 15.13 -8.70 -14.83
N PHE A 256 15.07 -10.01 -14.52
CA PHE A 256 15.98 -10.96 -15.16
C PHE A 256 15.29 -11.82 -16.24
N VAL A 257 14.00 -12.15 -16.09
CA VAL A 257 13.35 -13.03 -17.07
C VAL A 257 13.17 -12.34 -18.42
N PRO A 258 12.65 -11.09 -18.52
CA PRO A 258 12.56 -10.38 -19.80
C PRO A 258 13.92 -10.07 -20.42
N GLU A 259 14.92 -9.79 -19.61
CA GLU A 259 16.24 -9.39 -20.09
C GLU A 259 17.02 -10.58 -20.70
N TYR A 260 16.95 -11.77 -20.05
CA TYR A 260 17.86 -12.88 -20.39
C TYR A 260 17.17 -14.11 -20.99
N PHE A 261 15.86 -14.30 -20.81
CA PHE A 261 15.21 -15.57 -21.11
C PHE A 261 14.06 -15.50 -22.12
N VAL A 262 13.32 -14.39 -22.18
CA VAL A 262 12.16 -14.26 -23.05
C VAL A 262 12.14 -12.89 -23.75
N SER A 263 11.47 -12.83 -24.90
CA SER A 263 11.39 -11.58 -25.69
C SER A 263 9.97 -11.34 -26.21
N GLY A 264 9.74 -10.16 -26.79
CA GLY A 264 8.48 -9.81 -27.44
C GLY A 264 7.29 -9.88 -26.48
N THR A 265 6.19 -10.50 -26.91
CA THR A 265 4.94 -10.61 -26.15
C THR A 265 5.11 -11.33 -24.81
N SER A 266 6.01 -12.32 -24.75
CA SER A 266 6.30 -13.04 -23.50
C SER A 266 7.00 -12.15 -22.47
N ALA A 267 7.94 -11.30 -22.92
CA ALA A 267 8.56 -10.30 -22.06
C ALA A 267 7.52 -9.28 -21.55
N GLY A 268 6.61 -8.83 -22.44
CA GLY A 268 5.49 -7.97 -22.06
C GLY A 268 4.59 -8.61 -21.00
N ALA A 269 4.28 -9.91 -21.13
CA ALA A 269 3.48 -10.63 -20.13
C ALA A 269 4.17 -10.67 -18.76
N VAL A 270 5.45 -10.97 -18.70
CA VAL A 270 6.24 -10.96 -17.47
C VAL A 270 6.33 -9.55 -16.88
N GLY A 271 6.49 -8.53 -17.73
CA GLY A 271 6.47 -7.13 -17.31
C GLY A 271 5.14 -6.75 -16.65
N GLY A 272 4.01 -7.19 -17.22
CA GLY A 272 2.69 -6.97 -16.63
C GLY A 272 2.53 -7.59 -15.25
N LEU A 273 2.99 -8.82 -15.07
CA LEU A 273 3.03 -9.47 -13.76
C LEU A 273 3.90 -8.66 -12.78
N PHE A 274 5.09 -8.25 -13.20
CA PHE A 274 6.01 -7.49 -12.34
C PHE A 274 5.42 -6.15 -11.88
N ILE A 275 4.84 -5.35 -12.79
CA ILE A 275 4.24 -4.04 -12.48
C ILE A 275 3.22 -4.19 -11.36
N HIS A 276 2.36 -5.19 -11.46
CA HIS A 276 1.31 -5.41 -10.47
C HIS A 276 1.84 -6.02 -9.18
N ASP A 277 2.69 -7.04 -9.29
CA ASP A 277 3.23 -7.77 -8.15
C ASP A 277 4.17 -6.91 -7.29
N LEU A 278 4.82 -5.90 -7.87
CA LEU A 278 5.57 -4.93 -7.08
C LEU A 278 4.66 -4.21 -6.07
N VAL A 279 3.48 -3.77 -6.49
CA VAL A 279 2.53 -3.13 -5.58
C VAL A 279 1.90 -4.16 -4.64
N GLY A 280 1.52 -5.32 -5.13
CA GLY A 280 0.76 -6.31 -4.38
C GLY A 280 1.57 -7.26 -3.51
N LEU A 281 2.81 -7.55 -3.88
CA LEU A 281 3.65 -8.51 -3.16
C LEU A 281 4.82 -7.85 -2.42
N PHE A 282 5.04 -6.54 -2.61
CA PHE A 282 5.98 -5.75 -1.84
C PHE A 282 5.28 -4.69 -0.99
N VAL A 283 4.60 -3.73 -1.63
CA VAL A 283 4.01 -2.57 -0.94
C VAL A 283 2.81 -2.99 -0.07
N THR A 284 1.91 -3.79 -0.61
CA THR A 284 0.67 -4.19 0.08
C THR A 284 0.92 -5.02 1.33
N PRO A 285 1.71 -6.11 1.32
CA PRO A 285 1.93 -6.91 2.53
C PRO A 285 2.71 -6.13 3.59
N LEU A 286 3.63 -5.26 3.23
CA LEU A 286 4.30 -4.38 4.20
C LEU A 286 3.32 -3.37 4.80
N GLY A 287 2.49 -2.74 3.97
CA GLY A 287 1.48 -1.80 4.41
C GLY A 287 0.45 -2.44 5.34
N TRP A 288 -0.11 -3.59 4.96
CA TRP A 288 -1.08 -4.32 5.79
C TRP A 288 -0.46 -4.85 7.08
N GLY A 289 0.73 -5.43 7.00
CA GLY A 289 1.43 -5.91 8.19
C GLY A 289 1.70 -4.80 9.20
N LEU A 290 2.14 -3.62 8.73
CA LEU A 290 2.36 -2.45 9.57
C LEU A 290 1.03 -1.85 10.07
N MET A 291 -0.01 -1.80 9.24
CA MET A 291 -1.34 -1.36 9.66
C MET A 291 -1.87 -2.26 10.80
N TYR A 292 -1.78 -3.59 10.65
CA TYR A 292 -2.16 -4.53 11.71
C TYR A 292 -1.30 -4.42 12.97
N TYR A 293 -0.10 -3.87 12.87
CA TYR A 293 0.73 -3.58 14.04
C TYR A 293 0.37 -2.25 14.72
N PHE A 294 0.30 -1.16 13.96
CA PHE A 294 0.13 0.18 14.52
C PHE A 294 -1.31 0.49 14.95
N VAL A 295 -2.31 0.08 14.17
CA VAL A 295 -3.71 0.41 14.46
C VAL A 295 -4.19 -0.13 15.82
N PRO A 296 -3.93 -1.40 16.18
CA PRO A 296 -4.26 -1.90 17.54
C PRO A 296 -3.58 -1.12 18.67
N ILE A 297 -2.33 -0.72 18.48
CA ILE A 297 -1.58 0.08 19.45
C ILE A 297 -2.22 1.46 19.62
N LEU A 298 -2.56 2.11 18.52
CA LEU A 298 -3.17 3.45 18.50
C LEU A 298 -4.58 3.44 19.09
N LEU A 299 -5.35 2.40 18.83
CA LEU A 299 -6.71 2.21 19.35
C LEU A 299 -6.73 1.65 20.77
N LYS A 300 -5.61 1.08 21.26
CA LYS A 300 -5.53 0.29 22.51
C LYS A 300 -6.54 -0.87 22.53
N ARG A 301 -6.78 -1.49 21.39
CA ARG A 301 -7.72 -2.59 21.17
C ARG A 301 -7.10 -3.62 20.23
N PRO A 302 -7.44 -4.90 20.34
CA PRO A 302 -7.06 -5.90 19.35
C PRO A 302 -7.74 -5.61 18.02
N ILE A 303 -7.22 -6.22 16.94
CA ILE A 303 -7.93 -6.26 15.66
C ILE A 303 -9.28 -6.95 15.84
N TRP A 304 -10.28 -6.54 15.05
CA TRP A 304 -11.65 -7.04 15.17
C TRP A 304 -11.75 -8.56 14.96
N SER A 305 -11.03 -9.10 13.97
CA SER A 305 -11.02 -10.52 13.67
C SER A 305 -9.64 -10.99 13.20
N HIS A 306 -9.01 -11.89 13.96
CA HIS A 306 -7.78 -12.56 13.53
C HIS A 306 -8.05 -13.52 12.35
N GLY A 307 -9.20 -14.20 12.34
CA GLY A 307 -9.60 -15.06 11.23
C GLY A 307 -9.67 -14.32 9.90
N LEU A 308 -10.30 -13.13 9.86
CA LEU A 308 -10.34 -12.30 8.64
C LEU A 308 -8.95 -11.84 8.20
N SER A 309 -8.03 -11.56 9.12
CA SER A 309 -6.67 -11.18 8.75
C SER A 309 -5.90 -12.34 8.09
N LEU A 310 -6.19 -13.59 8.46
CA LEU A 310 -5.62 -14.77 7.80
C LEU A 310 -6.27 -15.05 6.44
N VAL A 311 -7.59 -14.85 6.30
CA VAL A 311 -8.26 -14.92 4.99
C VAL A 311 -7.65 -13.89 4.04
N GLY A 312 -7.45 -12.65 4.51
CA GLY A 312 -6.74 -11.60 3.78
C GLY A 312 -5.34 -12.04 3.32
N PHE A 313 -4.58 -12.66 4.21
CA PHE A 313 -3.23 -13.14 3.91
C PHE A 313 -3.20 -14.22 2.82
N TRP A 314 -3.95 -15.29 3.01
CA TRP A 314 -3.95 -16.42 2.08
C TRP A 314 -4.59 -16.07 0.74
N GLY A 315 -5.62 -15.24 0.74
CA GLY A 315 -6.23 -14.77 -0.49
C GLY A 315 -5.28 -13.86 -1.29
N LEU A 316 -4.54 -12.98 -0.62
CA LEU A 316 -3.48 -12.19 -1.25
C LEU A 316 -2.42 -13.11 -1.89
N ALA A 317 -1.93 -14.09 -1.13
CA ALA A 317 -0.91 -15.02 -1.59
C ALA A 317 -1.34 -15.83 -2.82
N PHE A 318 -2.63 -16.17 -2.93
CA PHE A 318 -3.13 -17.02 -4.02
C PHE A 318 -3.54 -16.22 -5.25
N PHE A 319 -4.32 -15.15 -5.09
CA PHE A 319 -4.90 -14.46 -6.24
C PHE A 319 -3.99 -13.36 -6.79
N TYR A 320 -3.22 -12.67 -5.96
CA TYR A 320 -2.50 -11.49 -6.40
C TYR A 320 -1.44 -11.78 -7.48
N PRO A 321 -0.63 -12.84 -7.41
CA PRO A 321 0.40 -13.14 -8.43
C PRO A 321 -0.15 -13.38 -9.84
N LEU A 322 -1.46 -13.58 -9.99
CA LEU A 322 -2.08 -13.91 -11.27
C LEU A 322 -2.70 -12.68 -11.97
N GLN A 323 -2.68 -11.50 -11.35
CA GLN A 323 -3.45 -10.35 -11.79
C GLN A 323 -2.75 -9.49 -12.85
N GLY A 324 -1.45 -9.43 -12.84
CA GLY A 324 -0.65 -8.42 -13.52
C GLY A 324 -0.92 -8.26 -15.02
N ILE A 325 -1.42 -9.29 -15.69
CA ILE A 325 -1.78 -9.22 -17.11
C ILE A 325 -2.96 -8.27 -17.37
N HIS A 326 -3.73 -7.88 -16.37
CA HIS A 326 -4.79 -6.88 -16.55
C HIS A 326 -4.25 -5.48 -16.92
N HIS A 327 -2.96 -5.20 -16.73
CA HIS A 327 -2.30 -4.01 -17.23
C HIS A 327 -2.16 -3.99 -18.76
N PHE A 328 -2.27 -5.15 -19.40
CA PHE A 328 -2.07 -5.36 -20.83
C PHE A 328 -3.28 -6.00 -21.52
N LEU A 329 -4.49 -5.66 -21.10
CA LEU A 329 -5.72 -6.07 -21.79
C LEU A 329 -5.74 -5.46 -23.18
N TYR A 330 -6.33 -6.18 -24.14
CA TYR A 330 -6.37 -5.80 -25.57
C TYR A 330 -5.00 -5.75 -26.28
N THR A 331 -3.98 -6.34 -25.69
CA THR A 331 -2.66 -6.51 -26.31
C THR A 331 -2.55 -7.89 -26.98
N PRO A 332 -1.47 -8.17 -27.75
CA PRO A 332 -1.23 -9.49 -28.34
C PRO A 332 -0.94 -10.63 -27.34
N ILE A 333 -0.93 -10.36 -26.05
CA ILE A 333 -0.80 -11.41 -25.02
C ILE A 333 -1.99 -12.38 -25.14
N PRO A 334 -1.79 -13.70 -25.04
CA PRO A 334 -2.86 -14.69 -25.19
C PRO A 334 -4.08 -14.41 -24.32
N MET A 335 -5.29 -14.49 -24.90
CA MET A 335 -6.55 -14.13 -24.23
C MET A 335 -6.82 -14.92 -22.95
N PHE A 336 -6.37 -16.16 -22.85
CA PHE A 336 -6.57 -16.95 -21.63
C PHE A 336 -5.82 -16.34 -20.42
N LEU A 337 -4.66 -15.71 -20.64
CA LEU A 337 -3.93 -14.99 -19.59
C LEU A 337 -4.67 -13.70 -19.21
N GLN A 338 -5.23 -12.98 -20.19
CA GLN A 338 -6.02 -11.79 -19.94
C GLN A 338 -7.29 -12.11 -19.14
N TYR A 339 -8.04 -13.17 -19.51
CA TYR A 339 -9.20 -13.62 -18.74
C TYR A 339 -8.82 -14.13 -17.34
N GLY A 340 -7.71 -14.87 -17.23
CA GLY A 340 -7.19 -15.32 -15.95
C GLY A 340 -6.91 -14.16 -15.00
N ALA A 341 -6.29 -13.08 -15.51
CA ALA A 341 -6.02 -11.88 -14.74
C ALA A 341 -7.31 -11.14 -14.31
N ILE A 342 -8.31 -11.05 -15.20
CA ILE A 342 -9.61 -10.45 -14.86
C ILE A 342 -10.29 -11.22 -13.72
N VAL A 343 -10.40 -12.55 -13.84
CA VAL A 343 -11.01 -13.41 -12.82
C VAL A 343 -10.27 -13.30 -11.50
N SER A 344 -8.94 -13.33 -11.53
CA SER A 344 -8.10 -13.23 -10.35
C SER A 344 -8.24 -11.87 -9.66
N THR A 345 -8.33 -10.79 -10.43
CA THR A 345 -8.53 -9.43 -9.89
C THR A 345 -9.89 -9.30 -9.20
N ILE A 346 -10.97 -9.81 -9.82
CA ILE A 346 -12.30 -9.80 -9.19
C ILE A 346 -12.30 -10.66 -7.91
N ALA A 347 -11.59 -11.78 -7.91
CA ALA A 347 -11.52 -12.66 -6.75
C ALA A 347 -10.75 -12.01 -5.57
N VAL A 348 -9.70 -11.21 -5.84
CA VAL A 348 -8.97 -10.52 -4.77
C VAL A 348 -9.80 -9.43 -4.09
N GLU A 349 -10.82 -8.89 -4.74
CA GLU A 349 -11.71 -7.91 -4.10
C GLU A 349 -12.45 -8.48 -2.89
N LEU A 350 -12.79 -9.77 -2.91
CA LEU A 350 -13.32 -10.46 -1.72
C LEU A 350 -12.31 -10.50 -0.58
N VAL A 351 -11.04 -10.71 -0.91
CA VAL A 351 -9.93 -10.76 0.04
C VAL A 351 -9.69 -9.39 0.65
N VAL A 352 -9.62 -8.35 -0.18
CA VAL A 352 -9.44 -6.97 0.25
C VAL A 352 -10.58 -6.52 1.15
N THR A 353 -11.82 -6.89 0.82
CA THR A 353 -13.00 -6.61 1.64
C THR A 353 -12.84 -7.14 3.07
N THR A 354 -12.17 -8.29 3.27
CA THR A 354 -11.92 -8.80 4.64
C THR A 354 -11.01 -7.89 5.46
N VAL A 355 -10.01 -7.27 4.82
CA VAL A 355 -9.10 -6.30 5.48
C VAL A 355 -9.82 -5.02 5.83
N ILE A 356 -10.66 -4.52 4.91
CA ILE A 356 -11.48 -3.32 5.10
C ILE A 356 -12.46 -3.51 6.26
N ILE A 357 -13.20 -4.62 6.27
CA ILE A 357 -14.13 -4.96 7.35
C ILE A 357 -13.39 -5.07 8.69
N ASN A 358 -12.23 -5.70 8.69
CA ASN A 358 -11.43 -5.88 9.91
C ASN A 358 -10.95 -4.54 10.47
N PHE A 359 -10.53 -3.62 9.61
CA PHE A 359 -10.12 -2.29 10.01
C PHE A 359 -11.29 -1.47 10.60
N PHE A 360 -12.40 -1.36 9.87
CA PHE A 360 -13.56 -0.59 10.35
C PHE A 360 -14.21 -1.24 11.58
N GLY A 361 -14.22 -2.58 11.65
CA GLY A 361 -14.66 -3.33 12.84
C GLY A 361 -13.81 -3.01 14.07
N SER A 362 -12.49 -2.84 13.90
CA SER A 362 -11.59 -2.46 15.01
C SER A 362 -11.87 -1.05 15.56
N ILE A 363 -12.36 -0.13 14.74
CA ILE A 363 -12.73 1.25 15.13
C ILE A 363 -14.17 1.32 15.64
N TRP A 364 -15.02 0.33 15.35
CA TRP A 364 -16.44 0.34 15.67
C TRP A 364 -16.68 0.66 17.15
N GLY A 365 -17.63 1.57 17.40
CA GLY A 365 -17.94 2.06 18.75
C GLY A 365 -16.91 3.01 19.37
N ASN A 366 -15.86 3.43 18.61
CA ASN A 366 -14.84 4.38 19.04
C ASN A 366 -14.51 5.44 17.98
N ALA A 367 -15.48 5.83 17.18
CA ALA A 367 -15.26 6.77 16.08
C ALA A 367 -14.72 8.15 16.53
N GLY A 368 -14.93 8.54 17.80
CA GLY A 368 -14.37 9.77 18.36
C GLY A 368 -12.84 9.84 18.29
N VAL A 369 -12.15 8.69 18.28
CA VAL A 369 -10.69 8.62 18.18
C VAL A 369 -10.16 9.19 16.85
N ILE A 370 -10.93 9.15 15.77
CA ILE A 370 -10.55 9.70 14.46
C ILE A 370 -10.35 11.22 14.57
N ARG A 371 -11.15 11.91 15.40
CA ARG A 371 -11.03 13.35 15.60
C ARG A 371 -9.88 13.76 16.52
N THR A 372 -9.58 12.93 17.50
CA THR A 372 -8.63 13.26 18.58
C THR A 372 -7.22 12.71 18.33
N ASN A 373 -7.08 11.62 17.57
CA ASN A 373 -5.82 10.93 17.32
C ASN A 373 -5.43 11.06 15.84
N LEU A 374 -4.51 11.98 15.54
CA LEU A 374 -4.09 12.26 14.17
C LEU A 374 -3.47 11.05 13.44
N PRO A 375 -2.59 10.22 14.05
CA PRO A 375 -2.14 8.97 13.44
C PRO A 375 -3.30 8.05 13.02
N VAL A 376 -4.33 7.88 13.86
CA VAL A 376 -5.52 7.09 13.50
C VAL A 376 -6.27 7.71 12.34
N ARG A 377 -6.35 9.04 12.28
CA ARG A 377 -7.00 9.76 11.18
C ARG A 377 -6.31 9.50 9.84
N TRP A 378 -4.98 9.48 9.81
CA TRP A 378 -4.21 9.10 8.63
C TRP A 378 -4.50 7.68 8.16
N PHE A 379 -4.51 6.70 9.09
CA PHE A 379 -4.89 5.32 8.75
C PHE A 379 -6.32 5.20 8.26
N TYR A 380 -7.26 5.93 8.90
CA TYR A 380 -8.67 5.92 8.53
C TYR A 380 -8.89 6.48 7.11
N THR A 381 -8.28 7.62 6.80
CA THR A 381 -8.36 8.22 5.46
C THR A 381 -7.71 7.33 4.41
N GLY A 382 -6.54 6.77 4.71
CA GLY A 382 -5.90 5.80 3.83
C GLY A 382 -6.76 4.55 3.60
N MET A 383 -7.50 4.08 4.60
CA MET A 383 -8.43 2.95 4.42
C MET A 383 -9.66 3.32 3.59
N ILE A 384 -10.13 4.56 3.64
CA ILE A 384 -11.19 5.04 2.73
C ILE A 384 -10.69 5.05 1.28
N TYR A 385 -9.49 5.58 1.02
CA TYR A 385 -8.89 5.52 -0.32
C TYR A 385 -8.68 4.08 -0.77
N TYR A 386 -8.27 3.19 0.14
CA TYR A 386 -8.12 1.78 -0.15
C TYR A 386 -9.44 1.14 -0.59
N PHE A 387 -10.53 1.40 0.14
CA PHE A 387 -11.87 0.95 -0.24
C PHE A 387 -12.29 1.46 -1.63
N LEU A 388 -12.07 2.76 -1.90
CA LEU A 388 -12.41 3.37 -3.18
C LEU A 388 -11.58 2.79 -4.35
N THR A 389 -10.28 2.56 -4.13
CA THR A 389 -9.41 1.96 -5.16
C THR A 389 -9.79 0.53 -5.47
N CYS A 390 -10.17 -0.26 -4.45
CA CYS A 390 -10.63 -1.62 -4.64
C CYS A 390 -11.94 -1.69 -5.45
N LEU A 391 -12.89 -0.81 -5.16
CA LEU A 391 -14.08 -0.69 -5.99
C LEU A 391 -13.72 -0.36 -7.45
N GLN A 392 -12.74 0.52 -7.68
CA GLN A 392 -12.28 0.84 -9.03
C GLN A 392 -11.64 -0.39 -9.70
N CYS A 393 -10.83 -1.18 -8.99
CA CYS A 393 -10.20 -2.39 -9.53
C CYS A 393 -11.23 -3.36 -10.11
N ALA A 394 -12.36 -3.57 -9.43
CA ALA A 394 -13.42 -4.45 -9.90
C ALA A 394 -14.01 -4.01 -11.26
N PHE A 395 -14.15 -2.71 -11.48
CA PHE A 395 -14.69 -2.17 -12.73
C PHE A 395 -13.63 -2.06 -13.82
N GLN A 396 -12.46 -1.53 -13.49
CA GLN A 396 -11.43 -1.20 -14.48
C GLN A 396 -10.83 -2.44 -15.18
N VAL A 397 -10.93 -3.62 -14.58
CA VAL A 397 -10.47 -4.87 -15.22
C VAL A 397 -11.50 -5.48 -16.16
N THR A 398 -12.74 -5.00 -16.19
CA THR A 398 -13.72 -5.50 -17.16
C THR A 398 -13.38 -5.02 -18.57
N LEU A 399 -13.49 -5.92 -19.56
CA LEU A 399 -13.14 -5.58 -20.95
C LEU A 399 -13.92 -4.37 -21.47
N THR A 400 -15.22 -4.27 -21.10
CA THR A 400 -16.06 -3.15 -21.56
C THR A 400 -15.55 -1.81 -21.03
N PHE A 401 -15.16 -1.74 -19.77
CA PHE A 401 -14.69 -0.50 -19.16
C PHE A 401 -13.26 -0.17 -19.60
N GLN A 402 -12.40 -1.19 -19.76
CA GLN A 402 -11.03 -1.01 -20.24
C GLN A 402 -10.94 -0.36 -21.61
N LYS A 403 -11.91 -0.59 -22.51
CA LYS A 403 -11.96 0.11 -23.81
C LYS A 403 -11.97 1.62 -23.66
N VAL A 404 -12.51 2.13 -22.56
CA VAL A 404 -12.64 3.57 -22.32
C VAL A 404 -11.43 4.11 -21.57
N ILE A 405 -10.94 3.40 -20.55
CA ILE A 405 -9.97 3.97 -19.62
C ILE A 405 -8.51 3.64 -19.94
N HIS A 406 -8.25 2.65 -20.80
CA HIS A 406 -6.88 2.20 -21.06
C HIS A 406 -6.01 3.34 -21.60
N PHE A 407 -4.84 3.53 -20.99
CA PHE A 407 -3.87 4.61 -21.30
C PHE A 407 -4.36 6.05 -21.06
N THR A 408 -5.53 6.25 -20.45
CA THR A 408 -6.03 7.57 -20.10
C THR A 408 -5.53 8.03 -18.72
N ASP A 409 -5.80 9.29 -18.38
CA ASP A 409 -5.49 9.85 -17.05
C ASP A 409 -6.28 9.18 -15.89
N TRP A 410 -7.31 8.35 -16.18
CA TRP A 410 -7.95 7.48 -15.20
C TRP A 410 -6.93 6.60 -14.46
N VAL A 411 -6.03 5.95 -15.20
CA VAL A 411 -5.00 5.06 -14.63
C VAL A 411 -4.07 5.84 -13.71
N VAL A 412 -3.71 7.06 -14.11
CA VAL A 412 -2.87 7.96 -13.30
C VAL A 412 -3.58 8.37 -12.01
N GLY A 413 -4.88 8.71 -12.10
CA GLY A 413 -5.72 9.02 -10.93
C GLY A 413 -5.80 7.85 -9.95
N HIS A 414 -6.06 6.64 -10.46
CA HIS A 414 -6.08 5.40 -9.68
C HIS A 414 -4.74 5.13 -8.98
N ALA A 415 -3.62 5.23 -9.70
CA ALA A 415 -2.28 5.02 -9.14
C ALA A 415 -1.95 6.01 -8.01
N HIS A 416 -2.34 7.28 -8.14
CA HIS A 416 -2.16 8.26 -7.06
C HIS A 416 -3.01 7.95 -5.83
N MET A 417 -4.25 7.44 -6.01
CA MET A 417 -5.06 6.99 -4.88
C MET A 417 -4.41 5.81 -4.15
N VAL A 418 -3.83 4.85 -4.86
CA VAL A 418 -3.13 3.69 -4.26
C VAL A 418 -1.86 4.16 -3.54
N MET A 419 -0.94 4.80 -4.27
CA MET A 419 0.41 5.05 -3.77
C MET A 419 0.43 6.18 -2.73
N PHE A 420 -0.27 7.28 -2.99
CA PHE A 420 -0.34 8.40 -2.03
C PHE A 420 -1.52 8.24 -1.07
N GLY A 421 -2.71 7.95 -1.58
CA GLY A 421 -3.94 7.91 -0.78
C GLY A 421 -3.96 6.76 0.24
N VAL A 422 -3.35 5.63 -0.07
CA VAL A 422 -3.28 4.50 0.86
C VAL A 422 -1.94 4.46 1.58
N PHE A 423 -0.90 4.05 0.88
CA PHE A 423 0.35 3.66 1.53
C PHE A 423 1.15 4.86 2.05
N SER A 424 1.18 5.97 1.32
CA SER A 424 1.84 7.18 1.82
C SER A 424 1.10 7.77 3.04
N MET A 425 -0.24 7.79 3.04
CA MET A 425 -1.00 8.25 4.20
C MET A 425 -0.77 7.36 5.43
N TRP A 426 -0.66 6.05 5.26
CA TRP A 426 -0.33 5.15 6.37
C TRP A 426 1.09 5.41 6.90
N ILE A 427 2.08 5.58 6.02
CA ILE A 427 3.45 5.95 6.44
C ILE A 427 3.45 7.30 7.17
N MET A 428 2.70 8.30 6.68
CA MET A 428 2.56 9.59 7.38
C MET A 428 1.93 9.43 8.76
N GLY A 429 0.94 8.53 8.89
CA GLY A 429 0.38 8.16 10.19
C GLY A 429 1.43 7.54 11.12
N MET A 430 2.25 6.61 10.62
CA MET A 430 3.35 5.99 11.37
C MET A 430 4.41 7.02 11.76
N MET A 431 4.84 7.88 10.83
CA MET A 431 5.80 8.94 11.10
C MET A 431 5.25 9.95 12.11
N THR A 432 3.97 10.34 12.00
CA THR A 432 3.31 11.23 12.96
C THR A 432 3.31 10.64 14.37
N TYR A 433 3.19 9.31 14.49
CA TYR A 433 3.27 8.59 15.75
C TYR A 433 4.72 8.43 16.27
N LEU A 434 5.67 8.14 15.37
CA LEU A 434 7.03 7.75 15.75
C LEU A 434 7.99 8.93 15.94
N PHE A 435 7.92 10.02 15.16
CA PHE A 435 8.85 11.14 15.27
C PHE A 435 8.93 11.74 16.68
N PRO A 436 7.84 12.06 17.37
CA PRO A 436 7.90 12.56 18.74
C PRO A 436 8.65 11.62 19.69
N ARG A 437 8.43 10.31 19.53
CA ARG A 437 9.05 9.25 20.34
C ARG A 437 10.54 9.13 20.07
N LEU A 438 10.91 9.11 18.81
CA LEU A 438 12.30 9.02 18.37
C LEU A 438 13.10 10.27 18.75
N LEU A 439 12.46 11.44 18.82
CA LEU A 439 13.11 12.70 19.20
C LEU A 439 13.05 12.96 20.72
N GLY A 440 12.25 12.19 21.47
CA GLY A 440 11.99 12.45 22.90
C GLY A 440 11.31 13.82 23.12
N ARG A 441 10.42 14.24 22.24
CA ARG A 441 9.80 15.56 22.22
C ARG A 441 8.36 15.49 21.74
N ASN A 442 7.52 16.42 22.17
CA ASN A 442 6.19 16.58 21.60
C ASN A 442 6.26 17.35 20.27
N TRP A 443 5.25 17.16 19.40
CA TRP A 443 5.12 17.99 18.22
C TRP A 443 5.07 19.47 18.59
N ALA A 444 5.89 20.28 17.94
CA ALA A 444 5.97 21.71 18.22
C ALA A 444 4.69 22.46 17.84
N SER A 445 4.01 22.04 16.78
CA SER A 445 2.82 22.72 16.29
C SER A 445 1.74 21.72 15.86
N ARG A 446 0.58 21.77 16.52
CA ARG A 446 -0.62 21.05 16.11
C ARG A 446 -1.16 21.58 14.78
N SER A 447 -1.14 22.89 14.59
CA SER A 447 -1.63 23.52 13.36
C SER A 447 -0.86 23.03 12.12
N LEU A 448 0.47 22.91 12.20
CA LEU A 448 1.25 22.35 11.08
C LEU A 448 0.95 20.88 10.80
N CYS A 449 0.65 20.08 11.83
CA CYS A 449 0.15 18.71 11.64
C CYS A 449 -1.21 18.69 10.93
N GLU A 450 -2.13 19.59 11.28
CA GLU A 450 -3.44 19.70 10.63
C GLU A 450 -3.31 20.22 9.20
N TRP A 451 -2.45 21.21 8.92
CA TRP A 451 -2.17 21.66 7.56
C TRP A 451 -1.59 20.54 6.69
N HIS A 452 -0.61 19.79 7.21
CA HIS A 452 -0.09 18.63 6.51
C HIS A 452 -1.20 17.64 6.15
N TYR A 453 -2.06 17.30 7.11
CA TYR A 453 -3.14 16.35 6.88
C TYR A 453 -4.16 16.87 5.85
N TRP A 454 -4.67 18.08 6.02
CA TRP A 454 -5.74 18.60 5.18
C TRP A 454 -5.28 18.92 3.75
N LEU A 455 -4.13 19.54 3.59
CA LEU A 455 -3.59 19.81 2.25
C LEU A 455 -3.26 18.53 1.49
N SER A 456 -2.72 17.51 2.16
CA SER A 456 -2.47 16.20 1.54
C SER A 456 -3.78 15.48 1.17
N THR A 457 -4.77 15.46 2.07
CA THR A 457 -6.02 14.73 1.86
C THR A 457 -6.89 15.39 0.80
N LEU A 458 -7.12 16.71 0.92
CA LEU A 458 -7.95 17.45 -0.04
C LEU A 458 -7.25 17.62 -1.38
N GLY A 459 -5.94 17.88 -1.38
CA GLY A 459 -5.16 17.96 -2.61
C GLY A 459 -5.24 16.67 -3.41
N LEU A 460 -5.06 15.52 -2.75
CA LEU A 460 -5.23 14.22 -3.42
C LEU A 460 -6.66 13.99 -3.88
N PHE A 461 -7.67 14.34 -3.08
CA PHE A 461 -9.07 14.17 -3.47
C PHE A 461 -9.38 14.93 -4.76
N VAL A 462 -8.96 16.20 -4.84
CA VAL A 462 -9.15 17.03 -6.04
C VAL A 462 -8.39 16.43 -7.22
N MET A 463 -7.12 16.07 -7.05
CA MET A 463 -6.30 15.47 -8.10
C MET A 463 -6.89 14.15 -8.62
N ALA A 464 -7.31 13.26 -7.73
CA ALA A 464 -7.86 11.97 -8.12
C ALA A 464 -9.19 12.11 -8.87
N ALA A 465 -10.10 12.95 -8.35
CA ALA A 465 -11.39 13.22 -9.00
C ALA A 465 -11.20 13.84 -10.39
N ASP A 466 -10.30 14.80 -10.50
CA ASP A 466 -9.92 15.47 -11.73
C ASP A 466 -9.41 14.48 -12.80
N LEU A 467 -8.41 13.68 -12.45
CA LEU A 467 -7.80 12.73 -13.38
C LEU A 467 -8.74 11.58 -13.77
N ILE A 468 -9.58 11.10 -12.84
CA ILE A 468 -10.58 10.08 -13.12
C ILE A 468 -11.62 10.59 -14.11
N LEU A 469 -12.14 11.80 -13.91
CA LEU A 469 -13.09 12.41 -14.83
C LEU A 469 -12.45 12.69 -16.18
N LEU A 470 -11.26 13.26 -16.20
CA LEU A 470 -10.50 13.51 -17.43
C LEU A 470 -10.29 12.21 -18.22
N GLY A 471 -9.88 11.14 -17.55
CA GLY A 471 -9.64 9.86 -18.21
C GLY A 471 -10.88 9.28 -18.90
N LEU A 472 -12.08 9.47 -18.31
CA LEU A 472 -13.33 9.09 -18.96
C LEU A 472 -13.59 9.93 -20.23
N PHE A 473 -13.38 11.24 -20.17
CA PHE A 473 -13.56 12.12 -21.34
C PHE A 473 -12.56 11.79 -22.45
N GLN A 474 -11.29 11.57 -22.10
CA GLN A 474 -10.27 11.13 -23.06
C GLN A 474 -10.69 9.84 -23.75
N GLY A 475 -11.09 8.82 -22.99
CA GLY A 475 -11.48 7.53 -23.53
C GLY A 475 -12.71 7.60 -24.44
N TRP A 476 -13.71 8.41 -24.09
CA TRP A 476 -14.87 8.62 -24.96
C TRP A 476 -14.53 9.35 -26.25
N SER A 477 -13.69 10.40 -26.20
CA SER A 477 -13.21 11.10 -27.38
C SER A 477 -12.46 10.15 -28.33
N TRP A 478 -11.58 9.31 -27.78
CA TRP A 478 -10.84 8.33 -28.59
C TRP A 478 -11.74 7.23 -29.16
N ALA A 479 -12.71 6.76 -28.38
CA ALA A 479 -13.70 5.79 -28.85
C ALA A 479 -14.62 6.34 -29.93
N ALA A 480 -14.87 7.65 -29.91
CA ALA A 480 -15.61 8.37 -30.96
C ALA A 480 -14.75 8.68 -32.20
N LEU A 481 -13.47 8.30 -32.20
CA LEU A 481 -12.51 8.58 -33.26
C LEU A 481 -12.34 10.09 -33.55
N GLU A 482 -12.45 10.90 -32.49
CA GLU A 482 -12.17 12.34 -32.61
C GLU A 482 -10.68 12.59 -32.82
N PRO A 483 -10.29 13.73 -33.46
CA PRO A 483 -8.90 14.08 -33.64
C PRO A 483 -8.14 14.11 -32.31
N TRP A 484 -6.91 13.61 -32.31
CA TRP A 484 -6.10 13.51 -31.09
C TRP A 484 -5.88 14.85 -30.38
N ASP A 485 -5.64 15.92 -31.16
CA ASP A 485 -5.44 17.27 -30.63
C ASP A 485 -6.66 17.80 -29.89
N ALA A 486 -7.88 17.45 -30.30
CA ALA A 486 -9.09 17.78 -29.57
C ALA A 486 -9.04 17.22 -28.12
N SER A 487 -8.57 15.99 -27.94
CA SER A 487 -8.43 15.40 -26.61
C SER A 487 -7.36 16.11 -25.76
N VAL A 488 -6.28 16.58 -26.38
CA VAL A 488 -5.23 17.35 -25.70
C VAL A 488 -5.74 18.71 -25.25
N ASP A 489 -6.50 19.39 -26.13
CA ASP A 489 -6.98 20.75 -25.84
C ASP A 489 -8.02 20.77 -24.70
N PHE A 490 -8.98 19.85 -24.68
CA PHE A 490 -9.91 19.80 -23.53
C PHE A 490 -9.26 19.26 -22.25
N SER A 491 -8.16 18.52 -22.32
CA SER A 491 -7.41 18.06 -21.13
C SER A 491 -6.67 19.19 -20.43
N PHE A 492 -6.36 20.29 -21.12
CA PHE A 492 -5.55 21.37 -20.58
C PHE A 492 -6.06 21.95 -19.24
N PRO A 493 -7.34 22.33 -19.06
CA PRO A 493 -7.82 22.86 -17.79
C PRO A 493 -7.75 21.83 -16.64
N PHE A 494 -7.92 20.54 -16.92
CA PHE A 494 -7.73 19.48 -15.93
C PHE A 494 -6.27 19.37 -15.51
N TRP A 495 -5.34 19.41 -16.47
CA TRP A 495 -3.90 19.41 -16.13
C TRP A 495 -3.48 20.64 -15.34
N VAL A 496 -4.10 21.82 -15.54
CA VAL A 496 -3.89 22.99 -14.65
C VAL A 496 -4.37 22.69 -13.23
N LEU A 497 -5.56 22.08 -13.07
CA LEU A 497 -6.07 21.68 -11.75
C LEU A 497 -5.18 20.63 -11.08
N ARG A 498 -4.64 19.68 -11.85
CA ARG A 498 -3.63 18.73 -11.37
C ARG A 498 -2.39 19.43 -10.79
N VAL A 499 -1.87 20.48 -11.45
CA VAL A 499 -0.74 21.28 -10.93
C VAL A 499 -1.12 21.93 -9.61
N ILE A 500 -2.29 22.58 -9.52
CA ILE A 500 -2.76 23.25 -8.29
C ILE A 500 -2.89 22.24 -7.14
N ALA A 501 -3.50 21.09 -7.40
CA ALA A 501 -3.66 20.03 -6.41
C ALA A 501 -2.32 19.46 -5.95
N GLY A 502 -1.38 19.25 -6.89
CA GLY A 502 -0.01 18.82 -6.58
C GLY A 502 0.75 19.83 -5.72
N LEU A 503 0.63 21.11 -6.00
CA LEU A 503 1.21 22.20 -5.19
C LEU A 503 0.60 22.26 -3.79
N ALA A 504 -0.70 22.01 -3.64
CA ALA A 504 -1.35 21.93 -2.33
C ALA A 504 -0.78 20.75 -1.50
N MET A 505 -0.66 19.56 -2.11
CA MET A 505 -0.05 18.39 -1.46
C MET A 505 1.42 18.65 -1.07
N PHE A 506 2.19 19.30 -1.93
CA PHE A 506 3.56 19.71 -1.64
C PHE A 506 3.63 20.72 -0.50
N GLY A 507 2.71 21.68 -0.45
CA GLY A 507 2.55 22.60 0.69
C GLY A 507 2.29 21.87 2.01
N GLY A 508 1.49 20.80 1.97
CA GLY A 508 1.29 19.90 3.10
C GLY A 508 2.60 19.23 3.56
N LEU A 509 3.41 18.73 2.63
CA LEU A 509 4.73 18.17 2.95
C LEU A 509 5.66 19.24 3.58
N LEU A 510 5.68 20.45 3.04
CA LEU A 510 6.49 21.56 3.61
C LEU A 510 6.06 21.90 5.04
N ALA A 511 4.75 21.90 5.34
CA ALA A 511 4.24 22.07 6.69
C ALA A 511 4.74 20.94 7.63
N PHE A 512 4.80 19.70 7.16
CA PHE A 512 5.32 18.57 7.93
C PHE A 512 6.82 18.71 8.21
N LEU A 513 7.62 19.03 7.19
CA LEU A 513 9.05 19.25 7.32
C LEU A 513 9.37 20.41 8.29
N ALA A 514 8.63 21.52 8.18
CA ALA A 514 8.74 22.65 9.09
C ALA A 514 8.43 22.22 10.54
N ASN A 515 7.38 21.42 10.74
CA ASN A 515 7.03 20.94 12.08
C ASN A 515 8.07 19.97 12.66
N ILE A 516 8.66 19.09 11.85
CA ILE A 516 9.78 18.23 12.27
C ILE A 516 10.97 19.08 12.72
N TRP A 517 11.33 20.10 11.93
CA TRP A 517 12.43 21.01 12.24
C TRP A 517 12.18 21.80 13.54
N LEU A 518 10.98 22.35 13.73
CA LEU A 518 10.59 23.03 14.96
C LEU A 518 10.59 22.06 16.16
N THR A 519 10.09 20.85 15.97
CA THR A 519 10.09 19.81 17.01
C THR A 519 11.51 19.41 17.40
N PHE A 520 12.42 19.34 16.44
CA PHE A 520 13.84 19.08 16.72
C PHE A 520 14.49 20.19 17.58
N ARG A 521 13.98 21.41 17.54
CA ARG A 521 14.45 22.55 18.36
C ARG A 521 13.69 22.72 19.68
N ALA A 522 12.57 22.03 19.87
CA ALA A 522 11.77 22.11 21.09
C ALA A 522 12.51 21.52 22.30
N VAL A 523 12.05 21.83 23.51
CA VAL A 523 12.62 21.28 24.74
C VAL A 523 12.34 19.78 24.83
N PRO A 524 13.34 18.93 25.18
CA PRO A 524 13.10 17.51 25.43
C PRO A 524 12.10 17.29 26.57
N VAL A 525 11.25 16.28 26.43
CA VAL A 525 10.25 15.90 27.46
C VAL A 525 10.78 14.68 28.21
N PRO A 526 10.81 14.69 29.56
CA PRO A 526 11.42 13.60 30.35
C PRO A 526 10.72 12.24 30.19
N THR A 527 9.48 12.23 29.73
CA THR A 527 8.69 11.02 29.51
C THR A 527 8.10 11.05 28.10
N PRO A 528 8.36 10.04 27.25
CA PRO A 528 7.70 9.99 25.95
C PRO A 528 6.18 9.99 26.15
N VAL A 529 5.51 10.85 25.42
CA VAL A 529 4.06 11.04 25.46
C VAL A 529 3.34 9.71 25.43
N GLN A 530 2.59 9.38 26.48
CA GLN A 530 1.69 8.24 26.49
C GLN A 530 0.71 8.35 25.31
N ALA A 531 0.34 7.19 24.75
CA ALA A 531 -0.49 7.10 23.55
C ALA A 531 -1.87 7.79 23.73
N GLY A 532 -1.94 9.08 23.53
CA GLY A 532 -3.13 9.92 23.72
C GLY A 532 -2.83 11.41 23.66
N GLY A 533 -1.63 11.83 24.04
CA GLY A 533 -1.23 13.22 24.03
C GLY A 533 -0.03 13.47 23.08
N LEU A 534 -0.24 13.59 21.78
CA LEU A 534 0.80 13.99 20.82
C LEU A 534 1.14 15.47 20.94
N PHE A 535 0.35 16.23 21.70
CA PHE A 535 0.48 17.66 21.88
C PHE A 535 0.49 18.00 23.39
N PRO A 536 1.17 19.07 23.82
CA PRO A 536 1.03 19.56 25.18
C PRO A 536 -0.43 19.92 25.47
N THR A 537 -0.92 19.59 26.65
CA THR A 537 -2.24 19.99 27.17
C THR A 537 -2.32 21.50 27.33
#